data_164fa268f57ae85fc908ea3da6f5ab4a
#
_entry.id   164fa268f57ae85fc908ea3da6f5ab4a
#
_cell.length_a   1.000
_cell.length_b   1.000
_cell.length_c   1.000
_cell.angle_alpha   90.00
_cell.angle_beta   90.00
_cell.angle_gamma   90.00
#
_symmetry.space_group_name_H-M   'P 1'
#
loop_
_entity.id
_entity.type
_entity.pdbx_description
1 polymer ?
#
loop_
_entity_poly.entity_id
_entity_poly.type
_entity_poly.pdbx_seq_one_letter_code
_entity_poly.pdbx_strand_id
1 'polypeptide(L)'
;MLWFLGALIGFQIVGIDMSGLAVVLGFLSVGIGFGLQHLTSNFIAGLMLLFEQHIQVGDRVTVGDKEGTMQEINIRSTTIRTLNNVALIVPNSEFISTTVTNWSHGDPRIRLEIDVGVSYDSDLDTVITCLLAAAREHPRVLKDPPPKVLHMGFGDSAWNMRLWAWVPTPEGRREIQSDLHCAIVRIFRQQGVEIPFPQRDLHVRTPIPIPLLTSRGPSLDSPAVHA
;
A
#
# COMPACT_ATOMS: atom_id res chain seq x y z
N MET A 1 -34.51 31.30 19.73
CA MET A 1 -35.60 30.39 19.33
C MET A 1 -36.89 30.62 20.09
N LEU A 2 -36.92 30.62 21.43
CA LEU A 2 -38.09 30.90 22.25
C LEU A 2 -38.80 32.24 21.96
N TRP A 3 -38.03 33.34 21.80
CA TRP A 3 -38.56 34.66 21.43
C TRP A 3 -39.22 34.69 20.05
N PHE A 4 -38.70 33.95 19.09
CA PHE A 4 -39.27 33.84 17.74
C PHE A 4 -40.59 33.08 17.77
N LEU A 5 -40.66 31.98 18.53
CA LEU A 5 -41.88 31.21 18.72
C LEU A 5 -42.95 32.04 19.44
N GLY A 6 -42.56 32.80 20.46
CA GLY A 6 -43.46 33.74 21.19
C GLY A 6 -44.01 34.85 20.28
N ALA A 7 -43.20 35.39 19.41
CA ALA A 7 -43.64 36.40 18.42
C ALA A 7 -44.65 35.81 17.43
N LEU A 8 -44.40 34.59 16.92
CA LEU A 8 -45.35 33.90 16.00
C LEU A 8 -46.70 33.66 16.66
N ILE A 9 -46.71 33.21 17.93
CA ILE A 9 -47.97 33.02 18.68
C ILE A 9 -48.64 34.36 18.94
N GLY A 10 -47.90 35.43 19.24
CA GLY A 10 -48.44 36.77 19.40
C GLY A 10 -49.11 37.32 18.13
N PHE A 11 -48.51 37.13 16.97
CA PHE A 11 -49.12 37.54 15.68
C PHE A 11 -50.40 36.75 15.37
N GLN A 12 -50.44 35.46 15.73
CA GLN A 12 -51.64 34.63 15.53
C GLN A 12 -52.82 35.08 16.39
N ILE A 13 -52.54 35.52 17.62
CA ILE A 13 -53.59 36.08 18.53
C ILE A 13 -54.17 37.38 17.98
N VAL A 14 -53.39 38.19 17.30
CA VAL A 14 -53.83 39.44 16.66
C VAL A 14 -54.60 39.20 15.35
N GLY A 15 -54.76 37.94 14.89
CA GLY A 15 -55.54 37.57 13.72
C GLY A 15 -54.78 37.70 12.40
N ILE A 16 -53.46 37.79 12.45
CA ILE A 16 -52.61 37.82 11.23
C ILE A 16 -52.43 36.39 10.74
N ASP A 17 -52.83 36.10 9.49
CA ASP A 17 -52.58 34.79 8.86
C ASP A 17 -51.08 34.60 8.53
N MET A 18 -50.43 33.79 9.35
CA MET A 18 -49.00 33.49 9.23
C MET A 18 -48.71 32.24 8.42
N SER A 19 -49.75 31.64 7.79
CA SER A 19 -49.60 30.39 7.03
C SER A 19 -48.61 30.52 5.89
N GLY A 20 -48.68 31.61 5.12
CA GLY A 20 -47.77 31.88 4.01
C GLY A 20 -46.29 32.04 4.49
N LEU A 21 -46.12 32.75 5.62
CA LEU A 21 -44.77 32.94 6.22
C LEU A 21 -44.19 31.60 6.74
N ALA A 22 -45.01 30.76 7.37
CA ALA A 22 -44.60 29.44 7.84
C ALA A 22 -44.10 28.55 6.69
N VAL A 23 -44.77 28.57 5.54
CA VAL A 23 -44.37 27.86 4.33
C VAL A 23 -43.02 28.37 3.84
N VAL A 24 -42.84 29.69 3.68
CA VAL A 24 -41.55 30.28 3.25
C VAL A 24 -40.41 29.95 4.22
N LEU A 25 -40.65 30.08 5.52
CA LEU A 25 -39.66 29.72 6.56
C LEU A 25 -39.32 28.22 6.52
N GLY A 26 -40.32 27.37 6.24
CA GLY A 26 -40.11 25.93 6.08
C GLY A 26 -39.14 25.63 4.92
N PHE A 27 -39.37 26.20 3.76
CA PHE A 27 -38.47 26.04 2.59
C PHE A 27 -37.08 26.63 2.87
N LEU A 28 -37.01 27.80 3.51
CA LEU A 28 -35.72 28.41 3.88
C LEU A 28 -34.95 27.54 4.88
N SER A 29 -35.65 26.97 5.86
CA SER A 29 -35.02 26.06 6.85
C SER A 29 -34.43 24.80 6.21
N VAL A 30 -35.15 24.21 5.25
CA VAL A 30 -34.68 23.07 4.47
C VAL A 30 -33.44 23.47 3.63
N GLY A 31 -33.49 24.63 2.96
CA GLY A 31 -32.36 25.13 2.17
C GLY A 31 -31.11 25.38 3.03
N ILE A 32 -31.27 26.00 4.18
CA ILE A 32 -30.16 26.21 5.15
C ILE A 32 -29.66 24.85 5.68
N GLY A 33 -30.55 23.91 5.99
CA GLY A 33 -30.20 22.58 6.43
C GLY A 33 -29.29 21.84 5.45
N PHE A 34 -29.65 21.85 4.16
CA PHE A 34 -28.80 21.28 3.10
C PHE A 34 -27.48 22.04 2.95
N GLY A 35 -27.51 23.38 3.03
CA GLY A 35 -26.29 24.19 2.95
C GLY A 35 -25.28 23.92 4.08
N LEU A 36 -25.78 23.58 5.28
CA LEU A 36 -24.95 23.30 6.46
C LEU A 36 -24.61 21.80 6.65
N GLN A 37 -25.17 20.92 5.82
CA GLN A 37 -25.05 19.46 5.99
C GLN A 37 -23.60 19.00 6.10
N HIS A 38 -22.73 19.43 5.20
CA HIS A 38 -21.32 19.05 5.21
C HIS A 38 -20.56 19.59 6.43
N LEU A 39 -20.90 20.79 6.88
CA LEU A 39 -20.28 21.38 8.07
C LEU A 39 -20.64 20.58 9.32
N THR A 40 -21.94 20.28 9.49
CA THR A 40 -22.45 19.51 10.61
C THR A 40 -21.91 18.08 10.61
N SER A 41 -21.85 17.42 9.45
CA SER A 41 -21.27 16.07 9.29
C SER A 41 -19.81 16.03 9.75
N ASN A 42 -18.99 16.98 9.31
CA ASN A 42 -17.59 17.05 9.71
C ASN A 42 -17.40 17.34 11.20
N PHE A 43 -18.25 18.18 11.78
CA PHE A 43 -18.22 18.48 13.20
C PHE A 43 -18.56 17.24 14.03
N ILE A 44 -19.65 16.53 13.70
CA ILE A 44 -20.08 15.32 14.41
C ILE A 44 -18.98 14.23 14.25
N ALA A 45 -18.45 14.03 13.04
CA ALA A 45 -17.37 13.09 12.79
C ALA A 45 -16.12 13.40 13.63
N GLY A 46 -15.76 14.69 13.76
CA GLY A 46 -14.66 15.12 14.62
C GLY A 46 -14.86 14.79 16.09
N LEU A 47 -16.08 14.98 16.59
CA LEU A 47 -16.44 14.58 17.95
C LEU A 47 -16.33 13.05 18.12
N MET A 48 -16.86 12.26 17.17
CA MET A 48 -16.78 10.79 17.24
C MET A 48 -15.32 10.30 17.27
N LEU A 49 -14.44 10.85 16.41
CA LEU A 49 -13.01 10.52 16.43
C LEU A 49 -12.36 10.77 17.79
N LEU A 50 -12.71 11.88 18.45
CA LEU A 50 -12.17 12.23 19.77
C LEU A 50 -12.72 11.35 20.90
N PHE A 51 -13.98 10.94 20.82
CA PHE A 51 -14.61 10.13 21.87
C PHE A 51 -14.30 8.63 21.74
N GLU A 52 -14.33 8.07 20.53
CA GLU A 52 -14.14 6.65 20.31
C GLU A 52 -12.66 6.23 20.37
N GLN A 53 -11.74 7.15 20.09
CA GLN A 53 -10.30 6.94 20.16
C GLN A 53 -9.76 5.71 19.38
N HIS A 54 -10.52 5.19 18.42
CA HIS A 54 -10.04 4.12 17.52
C HIS A 54 -8.85 4.56 16.66
N ILE A 55 -8.69 5.88 16.51
CA ILE A 55 -7.59 6.53 15.81
C ILE A 55 -7.10 7.67 16.72
N GLN A 56 -5.79 7.68 16.98
CA GLN A 56 -5.17 8.65 17.87
C GLN A 56 -4.08 9.46 17.13
N VAL A 57 -3.73 10.61 17.70
CA VAL A 57 -2.58 11.38 17.23
C VAL A 57 -1.32 10.54 17.43
N GLY A 58 -0.52 10.43 16.38
CA GLY A 58 0.65 9.56 16.33
C GLY A 58 0.41 8.24 15.58
N ASP A 59 -0.84 7.81 15.39
CA ASP A 59 -1.14 6.59 14.64
C ASP A 59 -0.76 6.70 13.17
N ARG A 60 -0.25 5.60 12.63
CA ARG A 60 -0.07 5.42 11.21
C ARG A 60 -1.35 4.91 10.59
N VAL A 61 -1.94 5.72 9.70
CA VAL A 61 -3.24 5.41 9.09
C VAL A 61 -3.20 5.50 7.57
N THR A 62 -4.10 4.75 6.94
CA THR A 62 -4.46 4.91 5.53
C THR A 62 -5.95 5.21 5.45
N VAL A 63 -6.31 6.34 4.87
CA VAL A 63 -7.69 6.78 4.64
C VAL A 63 -7.91 6.87 3.13
N GLY A 64 -8.68 5.95 2.57
CA GLY A 64 -8.78 5.80 1.12
C GLY A 64 -7.42 5.48 0.50
N ASP A 65 -6.88 6.39 -0.30
CA ASP A 65 -5.56 6.32 -0.95
C ASP A 65 -4.45 7.08 -0.22
N LYS A 66 -4.79 7.78 0.88
CA LYS A 66 -3.90 8.69 1.61
C LYS A 66 -3.28 7.97 2.81
N GLU A 67 -1.97 7.75 2.77
CA GLU A 67 -1.22 7.14 3.87
C GLU A 67 -0.36 8.19 4.59
N GLY A 68 -0.39 8.17 5.94
CA GLY A 68 0.44 9.05 6.75
C GLY A 68 0.28 8.82 8.25
N THR A 69 0.96 9.67 9.03
CA THR A 69 0.86 9.70 10.49
C THR A 69 -0.07 10.82 10.91
N MET A 70 -1.01 10.51 11.80
CA MET A 70 -1.95 11.48 12.37
C MET A 70 -1.18 12.53 13.17
N GLN A 71 -1.35 13.82 12.83
CA GLN A 71 -0.70 14.92 13.56
C GLN A 71 -1.64 15.59 14.55
N GLU A 72 -2.84 15.94 14.09
CA GLU A 72 -3.83 16.63 14.90
C GLU A 72 -5.24 16.35 14.40
N ILE A 73 -6.19 16.32 15.31
CA ILE A 73 -7.61 16.19 15.02
C ILE A 73 -8.27 17.51 15.42
N ASN A 74 -8.73 18.26 14.42
CA ASN A 74 -9.44 19.51 14.60
C ASN A 74 -10.95 19.32 14.49
N ILE A 75 -11.72 20.37 14.76
CA ILE A 75 -13.20 20.33 14.80
C ILE A 75 -13.81 19.79 13.50
N ARG A 76 -13.30 20.15 12.33
CA ARG A 76 -13.87 19.78 11.02
C ARG A 76 -12.94 18.95 10.12
N SER A 77 -11.68 18.89 10.46
CA SER A 77 -10.65 18.24 9.63
C SER A 77 -9.51 17.72 10.48
N THR A 78 -8.88 16.66 10.01
CA THR A 78 -7.73 16.03 10.61
C THR A 78 -6.52 16.21 9.71
N THR A 79 -5.36 16.50 10.30
CA THR A 79 -4.10 16.64 9.56
C THR A 79 -3.30 15.35 9.62
N ILE A 80 -2.98 14.79 8.45
CA ILE A 80 -2.13 13.62 8.27
C ILE A 80 -0.80 14.06 7.65
N ARG A 81 0.33 13.62 8.20
CA ARG A 81 1.66 13.81 7.64
C ARG A 81 2.09 12.59 6.85
N THR A 82 2.28 12.75 5.54
CA THR A 82 2.77 11.67 4.67
C THR A 82 4.25 11.38 4.89
N LEU A 83 4.73 10.25 4.33
CA LEU A 83 6.17 9.92 4.32
C LEU A 83 7.03 10.97 3.61
N ASN A 84 6.46 11.68 2.63
CA ASN A 84 7.15 12.74 1.91
C ASN A 84 7.12 14.09 2.64
N ASN A 85 6.73 14.07 3.94
CA ASN A 85 6.60 15.27 4.78
C ASN A 85 5.55 16.28 4.29
N VAL A 86 4.55 15.82 3.52
CA VAL A 86 3.42 16.65 3.07
C VAL A 86 2.30 16.56 4.09
N ALA A 87 1.73 17.69 4.52
CA ALA A 87 0.53 17.71 5.34
C ALA A 87 -0.71 17.59 4.46
N LEU A 88 -1.50 16.55 4.70
CA LEU A 88 -2.81 16.36 4.09
C LEU A 88 -3.88 16.75 5.09
N ILE A 89 -4.77 17.66 4.69
CA ILE A 89 -5.92 18.09 5.48
C ILE A 89 -7.13 17.31 4.97
N VAL A 90 -7.59 16.37 5.77
CA VAL A 90 -8.68 15.45 5.42
C VAL A 90 -9.92 15.83 6.21
N PRO A 91 -11.09 16.04 5.58
CA PRO A 91 -12.34 16.28 6.30
C PRO A 91 -12.65 15.10 7.25
N ASN A 92 -13.12 15.41 8.47
CA ASN A 92 -13.39 14.37 9.47
C ASN A 92 -14.45 13.36 9.01
N SER A 93 -15.42 13.79 8.22
CA SER A 93 -16.45 12.92 7.66
C SER A 93 -15.87 11.81 6.77
N GLU A 94 -14.71 12.00 6.15
CA GLU A 94 -14.03 10.99 5.34
C GLU A 94 -13.59 9.79 6.19
N PHE A 95 -13.16 10.03 7.43
CA PHE A 95 -12.78 8.95 8.37
C PHE A 95 -13.95 8.06 8.80
N ILE A 96 -15.17 8.60 8.79
CA ILE A 96 -16.38 7.86 9.17
C ILE A 96 -17.04 7.19 7.98
N SER A 97 -16.95 7.81 6.79
CA SER A 97 -17.62 7.33 5.58
C SER A 97 -16.80 6.35 4.74
N THR A 98 -15.48 6.24 4.98
CA THR A 98 -14.60 5.33 4.25
C THR A 98 -13.94 4.32 5.18
N THR A 99 -13.39 3.26 4.59
CA THR A 99 -12.57 2.32 5.36
C THR A 99 -11.25 2.98 5.74
N VAL A 100 -10.95 2.96 7.02
CA VAL A 100 -9.66 3.42 7.56
C VAL A 100 -8.86 2.23 8.03
N THR A 101 -7.63 2.10 7.52
CA THR A 101 -6.68 1.12 8.02
C THR A 101 -5.78 1.81 9.05
N ASN A 102 -5.84 1.38 10.30
CA ASN A 102 -4.93 1.82 11.35
C ASN A 102 -3.82 0.75 11.52
N TRP A 103 -2.58 1.13 11.21
CA TRP A 103 -1.41 0.24 11.27
C TRP A 103 -0.79 0.16 12.67
N SER A 104 -1.17 1.04 13.58
CA SER A 104 -0.58 1.18 14.92
C SER A 104 -1.53 0.79 16.04
N HIS A 105 -2.83 0.57 15.73
CA HIS A 105 -3.84 0.33 16.76
C HIS A 105 -3.65 -1.03 17.43
N GLY A 106 -3.52 -1.02 18.74
CA GLY A 106 -3.36 -2.21 19.58
C GLY A 106 -1.98 -2.84 19.43
N ASP A 107 -1.79 -3.74 18.48
CA ASP A 107 -0.50 -4.38 18.20
C ASP A 107 0.18 -3.71 16.97
N PRO A 108 1.26 -2.95 17.17
CA PRO A 108 1.92 -2.24 16.08
C PRO A 108 2.77 -3.15 15.17
N ARG A 109 2.91 -4.43 15.53
CA ARG A 109 3.69 -5.38 14.71
C ARG A 109 3.01 -5.61 13.38
N ILE A 110 3.75 -5.48 12.30
CA ILE A 110 3.24 -5.76 10.96
C ILE A 110 4.04 -6.88 10.30
N ARG A 111 3.38 -7.61 9.40
CA ARG A 111 4.00 -8.63 8.58
C ARG A 111 4.31 -8.06 7.20
N LEU A 112 5.60 -8.09 6.85
CA LEU A 112 6.05 -7.80 5.50
C LEU A 112 5.92 -9.06 4.65
N GLU A 113 5.47 -8.89 3.42
CA GLU A 113 5.37 -9.93 2.41
C GLU A 113 6.31 -9.59 1.25
N ILE A 114 7.25 -10.47 0.97
CA ILE A 114 8.27 -10.27 -0.06
C ILE A 114 8.14 -11.40 -1.06
N ASP A 115 7.71 -11.07 -2.26
CA ASP A 115 7.56 -12.00 -3.36
C ASP A 115 8.84 -12.12 -4.15
N VAL A 116 9.24 -13.36 -4.44
CA VAL A 116 10.45 -13.68 -5.21
C VAL A 116 10.14 -14.81 -6.18
N GLY A 117 10.42 -14.60 -7.46
CA GLY A 117 10.44 -15.67 -8.47
C GLY A 117 11.79 -16.36 -8.51
N VAL A 118 11.81 -17.69 -8.50
CA VAL A 118 13.03 -18.49 -8.51
C VAL A 118 12.96 -19.52 -9.63
N SER A 119 14.10 -19.77 -10.33
CA SER A 119 14.17 -20.74 -11.40
C SER A 119 13.68 -22.13 -10.98
N TYR A 120 12.99 -22.82 -11.89
CA TYR A 120 12.57 -24.21 -11.72
C TYR A 120 13.74 -25.19 -11.53
N ASP A 121 14.94 -24.81 -11.98
CA ASP A 121 16.17 -25.62 -11.85
C ASP A 121 16.84 -25.47 -10.47
N SER A 122 16.35 -24.54 -9.62
CA SER A 122 16.90 -24.32 -8.30
C SER A 122 16.45 -25.40 -7.30
N ASP A 123 17.32 -25.74 -6.34
CA ASP A 123 16.93 -26.60 -5.23
C ASP A 123 16.04 -25.86 -4.23
N LEU A 124 14.83 -26.37 -4.01
CA LEU A 124 13.79 -25.73 -3.20
C LEU A 124 14.23 -25.54 -1.73
N ASP A 125 14.94 -26.53 -1.15
CA ASP A 125 15.38 -26.46 0.25
C ASP A 125 16.47 -25.40 0.42
N THR A 126 17.35 -25.27 -0.56
CA THR A 126 18.35 -24.21 -0.62
C THR A 126 17.69 -22.84 -0.72
N VAL A 127 16.68 -22.68 -1.59
CA VAL A 127 15.91 -21.42 -1.73
C VAL A 127 15.26 -21.02 -0.41
N ILE A 128 14.56 -21.96 0.25
CA ILE A 128 13.91 -21.71 1.55
C ILE A 128 14.95 -21.28 2.60
N THR A 129 16.08 -21.97 2.65
CA THR A 129 17.16 -21.66 3.60
C THR A 129 17.72 -20.27 3.35
N CYS A 130 17.96 -19.88 2.11
CA CYS A 130 18.45 -18.55 1.73
C CYS A 130 17.48 -17.43 2.12
N LEU A 131 16.18 -17.61 1.85
CA LEU A 131 15.16 -16.64 2.19
C LEU A 131 15.02 -16.46 3.71
N LEU A 132 15.06 -17.57 4.48
CA LEU A 132 15.04 -17.53 5.94
C LEU A 132 16.31 -16.88 6.51
N ALA A 133 17.48 -17.13 5.92
CA ALA A 133 18.73 -16.51 6.33
C ALA A 133 18.67 -14.99 6.15
N ALA A 134 18.22 -14.51 4.97
CA ALA A 134 18.05 -13.09 4.70
C ALA A 134 17.16 -12.39 5.75
N ALA A 135 16.06 -13.04 6.14
CA ALA A 135 15.17 -12.49 7.17
C ALA A 135 15.79 -12.50 8.56
N ARG A 136 16.45 -13.61 8.96
CA ARG A 136 17.02 -13.77 10.31
C ARG A 136 18.23 -12.88 10.58
N GLU A 137 18.98 -12.54 9.55
CA GLU A 137 20.14 -11.66 9.63
C GLU A 137 19.75 -10.18 9.75
N HIS A 138 18.53 -9.82 9.35
CA HIS A 138 18.09 -8.43 9.39
C HIS A 138 17.73 -8.00 10.83
N PRO A 139 18.37 -6.94 11.38
CA PRO A 139 18.26 -6.58 12.81
C PRO A 139 16.85 -6.13 13.23
N ARG A 140 16.05 -5.62 12.30
CA ARG A 140 14.67 -5.13 12.56
C ARG A 140 13.61 -6.20 12.33
N VAL A 141 13.96 -7.40 11.87
CA VAL A 141 13.03 -8.52 11.75
C VAL A 141 12.89 -9.23 13.08
N LEU A 142 11.65 -9.47 13.51
CA LEU A 142 11.35 -10.14 14.76
C LEU A 142 11.70 -11.63 14.68
N LYS A 143 12.17 -12.16 15.81
CA LYS A 143 12.42 -13.60 15.98
C LYS A 143 11.14 -14.34 16.39
N ASP A 144 10.22 -13.64 17.01
CA ASP A 144 8.91 -14.11 17.42
C ASP A 144 7.84 -13.06 17.05
N PRO A 145 6.89 -13.38 16.16
CA PRO A 145 6.76 -14.61 15.37
C PRO A 145 7.94 -14.82 14.40
N PRO A 146 8.39 -16.06 14.19
CA PRO A 146 9.52 -16.35 13.31
C PRO A 146 9.17 -16.09 11.83
N PRO A 147 10.15 -15.70 11.01
CA PRO A 147 9.95 -15.59 9.58
C PRO A 147 9.60 -16.94 8.96
N LYS A 148 8.74 -16.91 7.94
CA LYS A 148 8.26 -18.09 7.22
C LYS A 148 8.40 -17.89 5.72
N VAL A 149 8.68 -18.98 5.01
CA VAL A 149 8.68 -19.01 3.54
C VAL A 149 7.51 -19.87 3.08
N LEU A 150 6.79 -19.37 2.09
CA LEU A 150 5.66 -20.01 1.47
C LEU A 150 5.94 -20.19 -0.02
N HIS A 151 5.61 -21.38 -0.53
CA HIS A 151 5.51 -21.60 -1.97
C HIS A 151 4.09 -21.19 -2.40
N MET A 152 3.97 -20.10 -3.16
CA MET A 152 2.69 -19.51 -3.54
C MET A 152 2.08 -20.17 -4.78
N GLY A 153 2.90 -20.85 -5.57
CA GLY A 153 2.46 -21.52 -6.79
C GLY A 153 3.51 -21.51 -7.88
N PHE A 154 3.12 -22.09 -9.02
CA PHE A 154 3.96 -22.21 -10.20
C PHE A 154 3.62 -21.06 -11.16
N GLY A 155 4.60 -20.21 -11.45
CA GLY A 155 4.49 -19.13 -12.43
C GLY A 155 4.90 -19.58 -13.82
N ASP A 156 4.77 -18.70 -14.83
CA ASP A 156 5.08 -19.01 -16.23
C ASP A 156 6.56 -19.42 -16.44
N SER A 157 7.47 -18.89 -15.64
CA SER A 157 8.91 -19.12 -15.76
C SER A 157 9.62 -19.28 -14.42
N ALA A 158 8.90 -19.35 -13.31
CA ALA A 158 9.47 -19.36 -11.98
C ALA A 158 8.56 -20.03 -10.95
N TRP A 159 9.15 -20.57 -9.88
CA TRP A 159 8.42 -20.79 -8.64
C TRP A 159 8.16 -19.46 -7.95
N ASN A 160 6.91 -19.21 -7.59
CA ASN A 160 6.52 -18.03 -6.84
C ASN A 160 6.70 -18.31 -5.34
N MET A 161 7.72 -17.74 -4.75
CA MET A 161 8.02 -17.85 -3.34
C MET A 161 7.64 -16.56 -2.62
N ARG A 162 7.15 -16.67 -1.37
CA ARG A 162 6.84 -15.51 -0.53
C ARG A 162 7.51 -15.66 0.83
N LEU A 163 8.32 -14.69 1.20
CA LEU A 163 8.89 -14.57 2.52
C LEU A 163 7.99 -13.69 3.39
N TRP A 164 7.55 -14.22 4.52
CA TRP A 164 6.89 -13.46 5.59
C TRP A 164 7.89 -13.10 6.66
N ALA A 165 8.02 -11.80 6.92
CA ALA A 165 8.90 -11.27 7.96
C ALA A 165 8.12 -10.29 8.84
N TRP A 166 8.11 -10.50 10.16
CA TRP A 166 7.47 -9.60 11.10
C TRP A 166 8.42 -8.50 11.53
N VAL A 167 7.92 -7.27 11.63
CA VAL A 167 8.65 -6.11 12.11
C VAL A 167 7.88 -5.43 13.23
N PRO A 168 8.57 -4.75 14.20
CA PRO A 168 7.95 -4.25 15.41
C PRO A 168 6.97 -3.09 15.16
N THR A 169 7.19 -2.31 14.12
CA THR A 169 6.39 -1.11 13.82
C THR A 169 6.25 -0.91 12.31
N PRO A 170 5.20 -0.20 11.84
CA PRO A 170 5.04 0.13 10.43
C PRO A 170 6.04 1.16 9.90
N GLU A 171 6.74 1.89 10.80
CA GLU A 171 7.74 2.87 10.41
C GLU A 171 8.95 2.22 9.73
N GLY A 172 9.36 2.79 8.61
CA GLY A 172 10.50 2.29 7.83
C GLY A 172 10.27 0.94 7.17
N ARG A 173 9.01 0.47 7.07
CA ARG A 173 8.67 -0.82 6.42
C ARG A 173 9.21 -0.93 5.01
N ARG A 174 9.18 0.17 4.22
CA ARG A 174 9.69 0.19 2.84
C ARG A 174 11.20 0.06 2.78
N GLU A 175 11.91 0.65 3.74
CA GLU A 175 13.36 0.53 3.88
C GLU A 175 13.75 -0.91 4.24
N ILE A 176 13.09 -1.50 5.25
CA ILE A 176 13.31 -2.91 5.62
C ILE A 176 13.02 -3.84 4.44
N GLN A 177 11.94 -3.61 3.70
CA GLN A 177 11.60 -4.39 2.53
C GLN A 177 12.69 -4.30 1.46
N SER A 178 13.21 -3.09 1.20
CA SER A 178 14.34 -2.87 0.30
C SER A 178 15.60 -3.59 0.75
N ASP A 179 15.92 -3.50 2.04
CA ASP A 179 17.09 -4.16 2.62
C ASP A 179 16.99 -5.68 2.49
N LEU A 180 15.81 -6.25 2.74
CA LEU A 180 15.56 -7.67 2.56
C LEU A 180 15.69 -8.10 1.09
N HIS A 181 15.17 -7.32 0.12
CA HIS A 181 15.39 -7.59 -1.29
C HIS A 181 16.89 -7.61 -1.64
N CYS A 182 17.66 -6.63 -1.16
CA CYS A 182 19.10 -6.59 -1.36
C CYS A 182 19.83 -7.77 -0.73
N ALA A 183 19.43 -8.17 0.50
CA ALA A 183 19.99 -9.32 1.18
C ALA A 183 19.69 -10.63 0.43
N ILE A 184 18.46 -10.82 -0.03
CA ILE A 184 18.06 -11.99 -0.82
C ILE A 184 18.90 -12.10 -2.08
N VAL A 185 19.03 -11.01 -2.87
CA VAL A 185 19.86 -11.02 -4.09
C VAL A 185 21.31 -11.38 -3.78
N ARG A 186 21.88 -10.88 -2.68
CA ARG A 186 23.25 -11.19 -2.27
C ARG A 186 23.43 -12.65 -1.93
N ILE A 187 22.53 -13.20 -1.10
CA ILE A 187 22.60 -14.61 -0.65
C ILE A 187 22.35 -15.55 -1.84
N PHE A 188 21.36 -15.25 -2.70
CA PHE A 188 21.08 -16.04 -3.88
C PHE A 188 22.29 -16.16 -4.80
N ARG A 189 23.00 -15.04 -5.05
CA ARG A 189 24.25 -15.05 -5.84
C ARG A 189 25.35 -15.92 -5.22
N GLN A 190 25.46 -15.92 -3.89
CA GLN A 190 26.44 -16.73 -3.18
C GLN A 190 26.14 -18.23 -3.23
N GLN A 191 24.85 -18.58 -3.24
CA GLN A 191 24.38 -19.96 -3.19
C GLN A 191 24.01 -20.51 -4.59
N GLY A 192 24.22 -19.74 -5.65
CA GLY A 192 23.92 -20.17 -7.01
C GLY A 192 22.42 -20.28 -7.32
N VAL A 193 21.56 -19.63 -6.53
CA VAL A 193 20.11 -19.55 -6.80
C VAL A 193 19.85 -18.50 -7.85
N GLU A 194 19.14 -18.90 -8.91
CA GLU A 194 18.85 -18.03 -10.05
C GLU A 194 17.46 -17.42 -9.97
N ILE A 195 17.38 -16.10 -10.24
CA ILE A 195 16.13 -15.39 -10.51
C ILE A 195 15.96 -15.40 -12.04
N PRO A 196 15.00 -16.15 -12.59
CA PRO A 196 14.95 -16.40 -14.03
C PRO A 196 14.45 -15.18 -14.80
N PHE A 197 14.97 -15.02 -16.01
CA PHE A 197 14.32 -14.18 -17.01
C PHE A 197 13.09 -14.91 -17.57
N PRO A 198 12.14 -14.18 -18.21
CA PRO A 198 11.03 -14.82 -18.90
C PRO A 198 11.54 -15.85 -19.92
N GLN A 199 11.13 -17.12 -19.75
CA GLN A 199 11.49 -18.22 -20.63
C GLN A 199 10.44 -18.38 -21.73
N ARG A 200 10.89 -18.72 -22.96
CA ARG A 200 10.00 -19.01 -24.09
C ARG A 200 10.55 -20.15 -24.90
N ASP A 201 9.77 -21.19 -25.07
CA ASP A 201 10.08 -22.27 -26.01
C ASP A 201 9.73 -21.84 -27.44
N LEU A 202 10.70 -21.85 -28.32
CA LEU A 202 10.53 -21.51 -29.73
C LEU A 202 10.47 -22.78 -30.59
N HIS A 203 9.29 -23.09 -31.11
CA HIS A 203 9.13 -24.17 -32.09
C HIS A 203 9.30 -23.62 -33.50
N VAL A 204 10.51 -23.80 -34.08
CA VAL A 204 10.80 -23.41 -35.46
C VAL A 204 10.25 -24.46 -36.40
N ARG A 205 9.15 -24.15 -37.10
CA ARG A 205 8.50 -25.07 -38.04
C ARG A 205 9.12 -25.10 -39.41
N THR A 206 9.91 -24.10 -39.77
CA THR A 206 10.65 -24.03 -41.03
C THR A 206 12.13 -24.22 -40.76
N PRO A 207 12.83 -25.14 -41.46
CA PRO A 207 14.27 -25.29 -41.30
C PRO A 207 14.94 -23.96 -41.63
N ILE A 208 15.65 -23.36 -40.69
CA ILE A 208 16.52 -22.20 -40.96
C ILE A 208 17.75 -22.78 -41.62
N PRO A 209 18.08 -22.41 -42.90
CA PRO A 209 19.33 -22.81 -43.49
C PRO A 209 20.45 -22.16 -42.71
N ILE A 210 21.13 -22.93 -41.86
CA ILE A 210 22.34 -22.50 -41.20
C ILE A 210 23.43 -22.55 -42.26
N PRO A 211 24.01 -21.42 -42.71
CA PRO A 211 25.17 -21.47 -43.61
C PRO A 211 26.30 -22.17 -42.86
N LEU A 212 26.67 -23.37 -43.33
CA LEU A 212 27.87 -24.02 -42.85
C LEU A 212 29.04 -23.09 -43.15
N LEU A 213 29.57 -22.44 -42.12
CA LEU A 213 30.86 -21.78 -42.19
C LEU A 213 31.89 -22.90 -42.43
N THR A 214 32.10 -23.25 -43.71
CA THR A 214 33.25 -24.05 -44.11
C THR A 214 34.48 -23.22 -43.76
N SER A 215 35.15 -23.57 -42.69
CA SER A 215 36.48 -23.09 -42.37
C SER A 215 37.44 -23.60 -43.44
N ARG A 216 37.55 -22.92 -44.60
CA ARG A 216 38.74 -23.03 -45.42
C ARG A 216 39.86 -22.37 -44.65
N GLY A 217 40.62 -23.18 -43.95
CA GLY A 217 41.94 -22.80 -43.47
C GLY A 217 42.76 -22.29 -44.63
N PRO A 218 43.61 -21.28 -44.50
CA PRO A 218 44.54 -20.85 -45.53
C PRO A 218 45.48 -21.99 -45.82
N SER A 219 45.49 -22.45 -47.08
CA SER A 219 46.52 -23.34 -47.61
C SER A 219 47.86 -22.59 -47.53
N LEU A 220 48.73 -23.05 -46.66
CA LEU A 220 50.15 -22.67 -46.66
C LEU A 220 50.82 -23.34 -47.88
N ASP A 221 50.74 -22.71 -49.02
CA ASP A 221 51.68 -23.02 -50.16
C ASP A 221 53.07 -22.51 -49.75
N SER A 222 53.92 -23.44 -49.39
CA SER A 222 55.35 -23.22 -49.18
C SER A 222 56.01 -23.01 -50.48
N PRO A 223 56.71 -21.90 -50.77
CA PRO A 223 57.53 -21.80 -51.95
C PRO A 223 58.80 -22.64 -51.79
N ALA A 224 59.01 -23.58 -52.70
CA ALA A 224 60.23 -24.34 -52.84
C ALA A 224 61.43 -23.41 -53.14
N VAL A 225 62.42 -23.50 -52.28
CA VAL A 225 63.75 -22.91 -52.54
C VAL A 225 64.47 -23.78 -53.53
N HIS A 226 64.81 -23.23 -54.69
CA HIS A 226 65.82 -23.77 -55.56
C HIS A 226 67.02 -22.82 -55.62
N ALA A 227 68.21 -23.48 -55.33
CA ALA A 227 69.61 -23.14 -55.65
C ALA A 227 70.17 -21.83 -55.14
#